data_a1357fa77cc47907246af9bc80e64ebc
#
_entry.id   a1357fa77cc47907246af9bc80e64ebc
#
_cell.length_a   1.000
_cell.length_b   1.000
_cell.length_c   1.000
_cell.angle_alpha   90.00
_cell.angle_beta   90.00
_cell.angle_gamma   90.00
#
_symmetry.space_group_name_H-M   'P 1'
#
loop_
_entity.id
_entity.type
_entity.pdbx_description
1 polymer ?
#
loop_
_entity_poly.entity_id
_entity_poly.type
_entity_poly.pdbx_seq_one_letter_code
_entity_poly.pdbx_strand_id
1 'polypeptide(L)'
;MNLSGRGILLSIIASMLFALFPGYVLMLAPLDGIQIFAQRVVWSIPAVLLLVVLSGQSAVLLKSLQRLRREPLLALALPVAAALVGVQWALFMWVPLSGQVIDLSLGYFLLPLVMVLTGRVFYGERLRPLQALAVACALLGVAHELWLTRAFSWVTLVPALGYPPYFMLRRWMQMNAFSGFTFEVLLMLPLAIWLIVSFGPADVYTQSPQLWWLLPGLGVLSALAFGAYMGSSRLLPMGLFGILSYLEPMLLFAVAVLFLGETFNLAQLWTYLPIWLAVILIGIDSGRMLHKQSRRTL
;
A
#
# COMPACT_ATOMS: atom_id res chain seq x y z
N MET A 1 -20.58 -7.87 -13.41
CA MET A 1 -20.07 -7.42 -12.09
C MET A 1 -20.33 -5.93 -11.95
N ASN A 2 -20.99 -5.52 -10.87
CA ASN A 2 -21.15 -4.10 -10.58
C ASN A 2 -19.82 -3.55 -10.05
N LEU A 3 -19.31 -2.49 -10.67
CA LEU A 3 -18.08 -1.84 -10.26
C LEU A 3 -18.37 -0.92 -9.07
N SER A 4 -17.52 -0.99 -8.03
CA SER A 4 -17.67 -0.13 -6.86
C SER A 4 -16.97 1.22 -7.06
N GLY A 5 -17.73 2.29 -7.28
CA GLY A 5 -17.18 3.65 -7.34
C GLY A 5 -16.49 4.05 -6.03
N ARG A 6 -17.01 3.59 -4.88
CA ARG A 6 -16.38 3.75 -3.57
C ARG A 6 -15.01 3.07 -3.50
N GLY A 7 -14.87 1.88 -4.12
CA GLY A 7 -13.60 1.16 -4.17
C GLY A 7 -12.55 1.92 -4.97
N ILE A 8 -12.92 2.51 -6.11
CA ILE A 8 -12.03 3.35 -6.93
C ILE A 8 -11.61 4.60 -6.15
N LEU A 9 -12.57 5.31 -5.54
CA LEU A 9 -12.28 6.50 -4.75
C LEU A 9 -11.29 6.21 -3.60
N LEU A 10 -11.50 5.09 -2.89
CA LEU A 10 -10.60 4.66 -1.82
C LEU A 10 -9.20 4.33 -2.36
N SER A 11 -9.08 3.74 -3.56
CA SER A 11 -7.78 3.49 -4.20
C SER A 11 -7.04 4.81 -4.50
N ILE A 12 -7.75 5.79 -5.05
CA ILE A 12 -7.17 7.12 -5.37
C ILE A 12 -6.72 7.81 -4.07
N ILE A 13 -7.57 7.84 -3.05
CA ILE A 13 -7.22 8.43 -1.73
C ILE A 13 -6.00 7.73 -1.13
N ALA A 14 -5.96 6.40 -1.17
CA ALA A 14 -4.81 5.65 -0.66
C ALA A 14 -3.52 6.03 -1.38
N SER A 15 -3.54 6.07 -2.72
CA SER A 15 -2.38 6.46 -3.53
C SER A 15 -1.91 7.89 -3.24
N MET A 16 -2.85 8.84 -3.07
CA MET A 16 -2.51 10.22 -2.69
C MET A 16 -1.84 10.27 -1.31
N LEU A 17 -2.38 9.55 -0.33
CA LEU A 17 -1.82 9.52 1.02
C LEU A 17 -0.45 8.83 1.06
N PHE A 18 -0.26 7.72 0.31
CA PHE A 18 1.04 7.06 0.20
C PHE A 18 2.08 7.94 -0.48
N ALA A 19 1.69 8.76 -1.46
CA ALA A 19 2.60 9.70 -2.12
C ALA A 19 3.15 10.79 -1.17
N LEU A 20 2.51 11.05 -0.03
CA LEU A 20 3.01 11.97 0.99
C LEU A 20 4.12 11.37 1.86
N PHE A 21 4.23 10.03 1.94
CA PHE A 21 5.17 9.37 2.86
C PHE A 21 6.63 9.77 2.67
N PRO A 22 7.21 9.83 1.46
CA PRO A 22 8.62 10.19 1.31
C PRO A 22 8.93 11.55 1.90
N GLY A 23 8.13 12.57 1.57
CA GLY A 23 8.28 13.90 2.15
C GLY A 23 8.10 13.91 3.66
N TYR A 24 7.14 13.15 4.18
CA TYR A 24 6.90 13.03 5.62
C TYR A 24 8.06 12.37 6.35
N VAL A 25 8.62 11.29 5.78
CA VAL A 25 9.75 10.54 6.35
C VAL A 25 10.99 11.43 6.49
N LEU A 26 11.25 12.33 5.53
CA LEU A 26 12.36 13.28 5.62
C LEU A 26 12.24 14.22 6.83
N MET A 27 11.02 14.55 7.25
CA MET A 27 10.77 15.40 8.44
C MET A 27 11.03 14.65 9.76
N LEU A 28 11.14 13.32 9.74
CA LEU A 28 11.36 12.49 10.93
C LEU A 28 12.85 12.31 11.28
N ALA A 29 13.75 12.98 10.57
CA ALA A 29 15.16 12.98 10.95
C ALA A 29 15.30 13.46 12.42
N PRO A 30 16.20 12.87 13.22
CA PRO A 30 17.29 11.97 12.85
C PRO A 30 16.97 10.46 12.95
N LEU A 31 15.69 10.04 12.98
CA LEU A 31 15.31 8.63 13.05
C LEU A 31 15.74 7.88 11.78
N ASP A 32 16.28 6.69 11.94
CA ASP A 32 16.54 5.77 10.84
C ASP A 32 15.29 5.02 10.37
N GLY A 33 15.39 4.29 9.25
CA GLY A 33 14.24 3.60 8.67
C GLY A 33 13.64 2.51 9.56
N ILE A 34 14.43 1.83 10.38
CA ILE A 34 13.98 0.80 11.33
C ILE A 34 13.21 1.48 12.48
N GLN A 35 13.72 2.59 12.98
CA GLN A 35 13.05 3.40 14.00
C GLN A 35 11.73 3.97 13.47
N ILE A 36 11.74 4.53 12.26
CA ILE A 36 10.51 5.05 11.62
C ILE A 36 9.48 3.93 11.43
N PHE A 37 9.90 2.73 11.00
CA PHE A 37 9.01 1.58 10.93
C PHE A 37 8.40 1.24 12.29
N ALA A 38 9.21 1.15 13.34
CA ALA A 38 8.76 0.82 14.68
C ALA A 38 7.79 1.88 15.24
N GLN A 39 8.13 3.16 15.11
CA GLN A 39 7.27 4.28 15.48
C GLN A 39 5.96 4.29 14.68
N ARG A 40 6.03 4.02 13.38
CA ARG A 40 4.83 3.88 12.53
C ARG A 40 3.87 2.82 13.07
N VAL A 41 4.35 1.66 13.49
CA VAL A 41 3.53 0.60 14.10
C VAL A 41 2.89 1.10 15.38
N VAL A 42 3.66 1.65 16.31
CA VAL A 42 3.18 2.14 17.62
C VAL A 42 2.09 3.20 17.44
N TRP A 43 2.36 4.24 16.65
CA TRP A 43 1.44 5.36 16.48
C TRP A 43 0.24 5.05 15.57
N SER A 44 0.33 3.99 14.76
CA SER A 44 -0.84 3.52 13.98
C SER A 44 -1.92 2.93 14.88
N ILE A 45 -1.60 2.42 16.07
CA ILE A 45 -2.57 1.81 16.99
C ILE A 45 -3.58 2.85 17.50
N PRO A 46 -3.18 3.92 18.20
CA PRO A 46 -4.14 4.92 18.63
C PRO A 46 -4.89 5.57 17.47
N ALA A 47 -4.22 5.79 16.33
CA ALA A 47 -4.84 6.37 15.16
C ALA A 47 -5.93 5.47 14.56
N VAL A 48 -5.69 4.18 14.36
CA VAL A 48 -6.71 3.26 13.82
C VAL A 48 -7.84 3.03 14.82
N LEU A 49 -7.56 2.97 16.12
CA LEU A 49 -8.60 2.85 17.15
C LEU A 49 -9.50 4.09 17.17
N LEU A 50 -8.91 5.28 17.06
CA LEU A 50 -9.68 6.52 16.92
C LEU A 50 -10.58 6.49 15.67
N LEU A 51 -10.05 6.07 14.51
CA LEU A 51 -10.84 5.92 13.29
C LEU A 51 -11.97 4.89 13.43
N VAL A 52 -11.75 3.77 14.13
CA VAL A 52 -12.78 2.77 14.43
C VAL A 52 -13.91 3.40 15.26
N VAL A 53 -13.58 4.19 16.29
CA VAL A 53 -14.58 4.89 17.11
C VAL A 53 -15.32 5.94 16.30
N LEU A 54 -14.61 6.84 15.62
CA LEU A 54 -15.20 7.93 14.82
C LEU A 54 -16.07 7.42 13.66
N SER A 55 -15.73 6.26 13.08
CA SER A 55 -16.53 5.62 12.01
C SER A 55 -17.69 4.76 12.54
N GLY A 56 -17.90 4.67 13.85
CA GLY A 56 -18.93 3.84 14.47
C GLY A 56 -18.70 2.33 14.32
N GLN A 57 -17.46 1.89 14.03
CA GLN A 57 -17.14 0.50 13.75
C GLN A 57 -16.66 -0.31 14.98
N SER A 58 -16.81 0.23 16.19
CA SER A 58 -16.40 -0.44 17.45
C SER A 58 -17.08 -1.80 17.62
N ALA A 59 -18.37 -1.90 17.31
CA ALA A 59 -19.10 -3.17 17.36
C ALA A 59 -18.57 -4.19 16.33
N VAL A 60 -18.12 -3.71 15.15
CA VAL A 60 -17.51 -4.58 14.12
C VAL A 60 -16.16 -5.11 14.59
N LEU A 61 -15.36 -4.28 15.24
CA LEU A 61 -14.07 -4.68 15.84
C LEU A 61 -14.28 -5.76 16.92
N LEU A 62 -15.24 -5.56 17.82
CA LEU A 62 -15.57 -6.54 18.86
C LEU A 62 -16.08 -7.88 18.28
N LYS A 63 -16.95 -7.83 17.26
CA LYS A 63 -17.39 -9.04 16.54
C LYS A 63 -16.22 -9.74 15.85
N SER A 64 -15.28 -9.00 15.28
CA SER A 64 -14.07 -9.55 14.67
C SER A 64 -13.17 -10.24 15.70
N LEU A 65 -13.04 -9.67 16.91
CA LEU A 65 -12.32 -10.28 18.02
C LEU A 65 -12.99 -11.57 18.51
N GLN A 66 -14.33 -11.58 18.64
CA GLN A 66 -15.08 -12.78 19.00
C GLN A 66 -14.91 -13.87 17.94
N ARG A 67 -14.89 -13.47 16.66
CA ARG A 67 -14.68 -14.41 15.55
C ARG A 67 -13.28 -15.02 15.59
N LEU A 68 -12.24 -14.23 15.87
CA LEU A 68 -10.86 -14.74 16.06
C LEU A 68 -10.77 -15.79 17.17
N ARG A 69 -11.51 -15.61 18.28
CA ARG A 69 -11.54 -16.58 19.39
C ARG A 69 -12.26 -17.89 19.05
N ARG A 70 -13.18 -17.86 18.09
CA ARG A 70 -14.00 -19.03 17.69
C ARG A 70 -13.41 -19.79 16.49
N GLU A 71 -12.66 -19.13 15.64
CA GLU A 71 -12.13 -19.67 14.40
C GLU A 71 -10.59 -19.78 14.49
N PRO A 72 -10.04 -20.95 14.87
CA PRO A 72 -8.60 -21.11 15.11
C PRO A 72 -7.77 -20.89 13.83
N LEU A 73 -8.29 -21.27 12.66
CA LEU A 73 -7.61 -21.02 11.38
C LEU A 73 -7.48 -19.51 11.09
N LEU A 74 -8.48 -18.72 11.46
CA LEU A 74 -8.43 -17.27 11.33
C LEU A 74 -7.40 -16.66 12.29
N ALA A 75 -7.31 -17.20 13.51
CA ALA A 75 -6.33 -16.78 14.51
C ALA A 75 -4.89 -17.10 14.08
N LEU A 76 -4.67 -18.22 13.35
CA LEU A 76 -3.36 -18.55 12.77
C LEU A 76 -3.03 -17.76 11.52
N ALA A 77 -4.02 -17.42 10.70
CA ALA A 77 -3.83 -16.64 9.48
C ALA A 77 -3.45 -15.19 9.76
N LEU A 78 -3.93 -14.64 10.86
CA LEU A 78 -3.69 -13.23 11.21
C LEU A 78 -2.21 -12.90 11.48
N PRO A 79 -1.44 -13.67 12.27
CA PRO A 79 0.01 -13.50 12.40
C PRO A 79 0.76 -13.58 11.06
N VAL A 80 0.33 -14.49 10.16
CA VAL A 80 0.91 -14.60 8.82
C VAL A 80 0.64 -13.32 8.02
N ALA A 81 -0.58 -12.78 8.07
CA ALA A 81 -0.92 -11.52 7.42
C ALA A 81 -0.10 -10.36 8.01
N ALA A 82 0.03 -10.29 9.34
CA ALA A 82 0.84 -9.28 10.03
C ALA A 82 2.33 -9.37 9.64
N ALA A 83 2.88 -10.59 9.54
CA ALA A 83 4.25 -10.81 9.10
C ALA A 83 4.47 -10.38 7.64
N LEU A 84 3.56 -10.77 6.73
CA LEU A 84 3.63 -10.40 5.32
C LEU A 84 3.62 -8.87 5.14
N VAL A 85 2.70 -8.15 5.78
CA VAL A 85 2.64 -6.69 5.67
C VAL A 85 3.76 -6.01 6.46
N GLY A 86 4.15 -6.56 7.59
CA GLY A 86 5.26 -6.06 8.42
C GLY A 86 6.59 -6.04 7.67
N VAL A 87 6.91 -7.12 6.96
CA VAL A 87 8.09 -7.21 6.08
C VAL A 87 8.06 -6.12 5.00
N GLN A 88 6.89 -5.89 4.37
CA GLN A 88 6.73 -4.86 3.36
C GLN A 88 6.98 -3.45 3.94
N TRP A 89 6.44 -3.18 5.13
CA TRP A 89 6.62 -1.89 5.77
C TRP A 89 8.05 -1.66 6.24
N ALA A 90 8.70 -2.70 6.80
CA ALA A 90 10.10 -2.63 7.20
C ALA A 90 11.01 -2.38 5.99
N LEU A 91 10.79 -3.11 4.90
CA LEU A 91 11.55 -2.96 3.66
C LEU A 91 11.38 -1.53 3.09
N PHE A 92 10.16 -1.03 3.04
CA PHE A 92 9.86 0.31 2.54
C PHE A 92 10.56 1.43 3.32
N MET A 93 10.79 1.24 4.63
CA MET A 93 11.48 2.22 5.47
C MET A 93 13.01 2.02 5.48
N TRP A 94 13.49 0.79 5.35
CA TRP A 94 14.92 0.46 5.43
C TRP A 94 15.66 0.67 4.11
N VAL A 95 15.07 0.29 2.99
CA VAL A 95 15.73 0.29 1.68
C VAL A 95 16.23 1.65 1.22
N PRO A 96 15.51 2.78 1.44
CA PRO A 96 16.02 4.10 1.06
C PRO A 96 17.38 4.43 1.66
N LEU A 97 17.68 3.88 2.83
CA LEU A 97 18.96 4.09 3.54
C LEU A 97 20.05 3.08 3.15
N SER A 98 19.68 1.99 2.46
CA SER A 98 20.62 0.94 2.01
C SER A 98 21.14 1.13 0.58
N GLY A 99 20.72 2.18 -0.11
CA GLY A 99 21.11 2.45 -1.50
C GLY A 99 20.44 1.57 -2.56
N GLN A 100 19.41 0.78 -2.18
CA GLN A 100 18.69 -0.17 -3.06
C GLN A 100 17.31 0.36 -3.49
N VAL A 101 17.15 1.68 -3.57
CA VAL A 101 15.86 2.33 -3.90
C VAL A 101 15.34 1.91 -5.27
N ILE A 102 16.24 1.75 -6.26
CA ILE A 102 15.88 1.34 -7.62
C ILE A 102 15.27 -0.07 -7.61
N ASP A 103 15.89 -1.01 -6.89
CA ASP A 103 15.39 -2.38 -6.74
C ASP A 103 13.99 -2.41 -6.11
N LEU A 104 13.80 -1.62 -5.05
CA LEU A 104 12.50 -1.51 -4.37
C LEU A 104 11.44 -0.92 -5.31
N SER A 105 11.76 0.15 -6.02
CA SER A 105 10.87 0.81 -6.97
C SER A 105 10.43 -0.15 -8.07
N LEU A 106 11.36 -0.94 -8.61
CA LEU A 106 11.05 -1.97 -9.60
C LEU A 106 10.09 -3.03 -9.04
N GLY A 107 10.24 -3.41 -7.77
CA GLY A 107 9.31 -4.31 -7.09
C GLY A 107 7.89 -3.74 -7.04
N TYR A 108 7.74 -2.46 -6.73
CA TYR A 108 6.44 -1.78 -6.75
C TYR A 108 5.87 -1.58 -8.15
N PHE A 109 6.71 -1.46 -9.19
CA PHE A 109 6.24 -1.48 -10.58
C PHE A 109 5.77 -2.87 -11.03
N LEU A 110 6.42 -3.94 -10.56
CA LEU A 110 6.02 -5.32 -10.85
C LEU A 110 4.74 -5.74 -10.10
N LEU A 111 4.54 -5.25 -8.89
CA LEU A 111 3.42 -5.62 -8.02
C LEU A 111 2.06 -5.56 -8.73
N PRO A 112 1.65 -4.47 -9.41
CA PRO A 112 0.36 -4.40 -10.09
C PRO A 112 0.18 -5.49 -11.15
N LEU A 113 1.24 -5.84 -11.90
CA LEU A 113 1.20 -6.91 -12.90
C LEU A 113 1.00 -8.28 -12.24
N VAL A 114 1.70 -8.54 -11.12
CA VAL A 114 1.53 -9.77 -10.35
C VAL A 114 0.13 -9.84 -9.74
N MET A 115 -0.44 -8.71 -9.30
CA MET A 115 -1.83 -8.63 -8.82
C MET A 115 -2.84 -8.97 -9.92
N VAL A 116 -2.63 -8.50 -11.15
CA VAL A 116 -3.47 -8.86 -12.32
C VAL A 116 -3.36 -10.35 -12.61
N LEU A 117 -2.15 -10.88 -12.60
CA LEU A 117 -1.91 -12.33 -12.81
C LEU A 117 -2.59 -13.14 -11.71
N THR A 118 -2.46 -12.73 -10.45
CA THR A 118 -3.13 -13.34 -9.29
C THR A 118 -4.65 -13.31 -9.45
N GLY A 119 -5.23 -12.20 -9.87
CA GLY A 119 -6.66 -12.06 -10.14
C GLY A 119 -7.13 -13.04 -11.22
N ARG A 120 -6.35 -13.19 -12.29
CA ARG A 120 -6.67 -14.09 -13.38
C ARG A 120 -6.55 -15.57 -12.97
N VAL A 121 -5.44 -15.96 -12.32
CA VAL A 121 -5.12 -17.36 -12.01
C VAL A 121 -5.98 -17.89 -10.86
N PHE A 122 -6.09 -17.14 -9.76
CA PHE A 122 -6.74 -17.62 -8.52
C PHE A 122 -8.23 -17.24 -8.43
N TYR A 123 -8.64 -16.16 -9.09
CA TYR A 123 -10.02 -15.65 -9.01
C TYR A 123 -10.78 -15.74 -10.34
N GLY A 124 -10.15 -16.25 -11.42
CA GLY A 124 -10.77 -16.37 -12.74
C GLY A 124 -11.18 -15.02 -13.34
N GLU A 125 -10.57 -13.92 -12.92
CA GLU A 125 -10.90 -12.58 -13.41
C GLU A 125 -10.57 -12.45 -14.90
N ARG A 126 -11.51 -11.88 -15.66
CA ARG A 126 -11.34 -11.63 -17.09
C ARG A 126 -11.11 -10.14 -17.31
N LEU A 127 -10.00 -9.81 -17.95
CA LEU A 127 -9.71 -8.43 -18.32
C LEU A 127 -10.61 -8.00 -19.47
N ARG A 128 -11.16 -6.79 -19.37
CA ARG A 128 -11.84 -6.13 -20.48
C ARG A 128 -10.79 -5.61 -21.48
N PRO A 129 -11.14 -5.35 -22.76
CA PRO A 129 -10.18 -4.92 -23.76
C PRO A 129 -9.32 -3.72 -23.36
N LEU A 130 -9.93 -2.68 -22.76
CA LEU A 130 -9.18 -1.52 -22.26
C LEU A 130 -8.26 -1.86 -21.07
N GLN A 131 -8.68 -2.78 -20.20
CA GLN A 131 -7.82 -3.28 -19.12
C GLN A 131 -6.66 -4.11 -19.66
N ALA A 132 -6.89 -4.96 -20.65
CA ALA A 132 -5.83 -5.73 -21.31
C ALA A 132 -4.81 -4.80 -21.99
N LEU A 133 -5.28 -3.75 -22.66
CA LEU A 133 -4.41 -2.75 -23.26
C LEU A 133 -3.60 -2.01 -22.20
N ALA A 134 -4.24 -1.62 -21.08
CA ALA A 134 -3.55 -0.98 -19.96
C ALA A 134 -2.46 -1.88 -19.36
N VAL A 135 -2.73 -3.18 -19.20
CA VAL A 135 -1.73 -4.16 -18.74
C VAL A 135 -0.58 -4.28 -19.72
N ALA A 136 -0.85 -4.30 -21.04
CA ALA A 136 0.19 -4.33 -22.05
C ALA A 136 1.07 -3.08 -22.02
N CYS A 137 0.47 -1.89 -21.87
CA CYS A 137 1.21 -0.63 -21.70
C CYS A 137 2.08 -0.66 -20.44
N ALA A 138 1.52 -1.09 -19.30
CA ALA A 138 2.27 -1.18 -18.05
C ALA A 138 3.43 -2.18 -18.16
N LEU A 139 3.21 -3.32 -18.81
CA LEU A 139 4.24 -4.32 -19.06
C LEU A 139 5.40 -3.76 -19.89
N LEU A 140 5.12 -2.95 -20.91
CA LEU A 140 6.14 -2.28 -21.70
C LEU A 140 6.98 -1.31 -20.86
N GLY A 141 6.34 -0.48 -20.02
CA GLY A 141 7.04 0.44 -19.13
C GLY A 141 7.93 -0.29 -18.13
N VAL A 142 7.40 -1.34 -17.49
CA VAL A 142 8.16 -2.14 -16.52
C VAL A 142 9.30 -2.91 -17.19
N ALA A 143 9.09 -3.47 -18.38
CA ALA A 143 10.13 -4.16 -19.13
C ALA A 143 11.26 -3.18 -19.54
N HIS A 144 10.91 -1.96 -19.93
CA HIS A 144 11.90 -0.92 -20.23
C HIS A 144 12.71 -0.55 -18.99
N GLU A 145 12.05 -0.36 -17.83
CA GLU A 145 12.75 -0.06 -16.57
C GLU A 145 13.71 -1.19 -16.18
N LEU A 146 13.25 -2.44 -16.27
CA LEU A 146 14.07 -3.62 -16.01
C LEU A 146 15.29 -3.69 -16.92
N TRP A 147 15.10 -3.36 -18.21
CA TRP A 147 16.19 -3.35 -19.20
C TRP A 147 17.18 -2.22 -18.93
N LEU A 148 16.68 -1.03 -18.54
CA LEU A 148 17.49 0.15 -18.27
C LEU A 148 18.33 0.01 -17.00
N THR A 149 17.71 -0.43 -15.92
CA THR A 149 18.33 -0.47 -14.59
C THR A 149 19.14 -1.75 -14.37
N ARG A 150 18.75 -2.84 -15.05
CA ARG A 150 19.26 -4.22 -14.82
C ARG A 150 19.23 -4.62 -13.33
N ALA A 151 18.45 -3.91 -12.52
CA ALA A 151 18.28 -4.13 -11.10
C ALA A 151 17.21 -5.20 -10.89
N PHE A 152 17.63 -6.41 -10.55
CA PHE A 152 16.72 -7.50 -10.21
C PHE A 152 17.28 -8.26 -9.02
N SER A 153 16.83 -7.88 -7.85
CA SER A 153 17.30 -8.41 -6.57
C SER A 153 16.16 -8.98 -5.73
N TRP A 154 16.49 -9.58 -4.58
CA TRP A 154 15.51 -10.01 -3.61
C TRP A 154 14.62 -8.84 -3.12
N VAL A 155 15.17 -7.61 -3.06
CA VAL A 155 14.43 -6.39 -2.71
C VAL A 155 13.31 -6.11 -3.71
N THR A 156 13.51 -6.38 -5.00
CA THR A 156 12.49 -6.31 -6.05
C THR A 156 11.40 -7.37 -5.87
N LEU A 157 11.80 -8.60 -5.52
CA LEU A 157 10.87 -9.72 -5.41
C LEU A 157 9.96 -9.64 -4.20
N VAL A 158 10.44 -9.09 -3.09
CA VAL A 158 9.67 -9.03 -1.84
C VAL A 158 8.36 -8.25 -1.99
N PRO A 159 8.30 -7.00 -2.50
CA PRO A 159 7.02 -6.33 -2.71
C PRO A 159 6.20 -6.97 -3.84
N ALA A 160 6.83 -7.35 -4.95
CA ALA A 160 6.12 -7.93 -6.09
C ALA A 160 5.39 -9.24 -5.75
N LEU A 161 5.99 -10.11 -4.93
CA LEU A 161 5.46 -11.42 -4.57
C LEU A 161 4.88 -11.50 -3.16
N GLY A 162 5.20 -10.59 -2.27
CA GLY A 162 4.75 -10.60 -0.88
C GLY A 162 3.37 -9.97 -0.67
N TYR A 163 3.03 -8.93 -1.41
CA TYR A 163 1.69 -8.32 -1.32
C TYR A 163 0.56 -9.19 -1.88
N PRO A 164 0.70 -9.89 -3.03
CA PRO A 164 -0.39 -10.72 -3.55
C PRO A 164 -0.89 -11.76 -2.54
N PRO A 165 -0.05 -12.61 -1.90
CA PRO A 165 -0.52 -13.56 -0.88
C PRO A 165 -1.12 -12.84 0.33
N TYR A 166 -0.60 -11.69 0.74
CA TYR A 166 -1.21 -10.87 1.78
C TYR A 166 -2.65 -10.48 1.42
N PHE A 167 -2.90 -9.94 0.22
CA PHE A 167 -4.25 -9.58 -0.21
C PHE A 167 -5.16 -10.79 -0.38
N MET A 168 -4.63 -11.92 -0.87
CA MET A 168 -5.38 -13.17 -0.95
C MET A 168 -5.83 -13.64 0.43
N LEU A 169 -4.91 -13.62 1.40
CA LEU A 169 -5.18 -14.00 2.79
C LEU A 169 -6.21 -13.06 3.43
N ARG A 170 -6.04 -11.75 3.25
CA ARG A 170 -6.99 -10.74 3.74
C ARG A 170 -8.38 -10.91 3.11
N ARG A 171 -8.46 -11.25 1.83
CA ARG A 171 -9.73 -11.53 1.14
C ARG A 171 -10.38 -12.81 1.67
N TRP A 172 -9.60 -13.86 1.91
CA TRP A 172 -10.08 -15.10 2.51
C TRP A 172 -10.59 -14.91 3.94
N MET A 173 -9.87 -14.15 4.76
CA MET A 173 -10.25 -13.84 6.13
C MET A 173 -11.57 -13.06 6.24
N GLN A 174 -11.97 -12.34 5.20
CA GLN A 174 -13.18 -11.50 5.16
C GLN A 174 -13.35 -10.56 6.36
N MET A 175 -12.25 -10.12 6.94
CA MET A 175 -12.26 -9.16 8.04
C MET A 175 -12.48 -7.74 7.52
N ASN A 176 -13.15 -6.90 8.31
CA ASN A 176 -13.25 -5.47 8.02
C ASN A 176 -11.86 -4.83 7.88
N ALA A 177 -11.74 -3.81 7.01
CA ALA A 177 -10.46 -3.17 6.72
C ALA A 177 -9.77 -2.67 8.00
N PHE A 178 -10.48 -1.89 8.81
CA PHE A 178 -9.94 -1.35 10.06
C PHE A 178 -9.73 -2.42 11.14
N SER A 179 -10.66 -3.38 11.29
CA SER A 179 -10.50 -4.45 12.29
C SER A 179 -9.26 -5.30 12.02
N GLY A 180 -9.07 -5.74 10.78
CA GLY A 180 -7.89 -6.52 10.45
C GLY A 180 -6.60 -5.70 10.58
N PHE A 181 -6.60 -4.44 10.15
CA PHE A 181 -5.45 -3.56 10.31
C PHE A 181 -5.11 -3.34 11.80
N THR A 182 -6.11 -3.13 12.66
CA THR A 182 -5.90 -3.01 14.11
C THR A 182 -5.20 -4.25 14.68
N PHE A 183 -5.66 -5.44 14.32
CA PHE A 183 -5.05 -6.67 14.84
C PHE A 183 -3.65 -6.91 14.28
N GLU A 184 -3.40 -6.58 13.02
CA GLU A 184 -2.07 -6.69 12.39
C GLU A 184 -1.04 -5.78 13.10
N VAL A 185 -1.37 -4.50 13.34
CA VAL A 185 -0.46 -3.59 14.05
C VAL A 185 -0.28 -3.96 15.51
N LEU A 186 -1.31 -4.49 16.19
CA LEU A 186 -1.18 -5.01 17.55
C LEU A 186 -0.25 -6.22 17.63
N LEU A 187 -0.27 -7.11 16.62
CA LEU A 187 0.66 -8.24 16.56
C LEU A 187 2.10 -7.81 16.27
N MET A 188 2.30 -6.73 15.53
CA MET A 188 3.64 -6.15 15.30
C MET A 188 4.17 -5.34 16.49
N LEU A 189 3.30 -4.95 17.44
CA LEU A 189 3.65 -4.06 18.55
C LEU A 189 4.81 -4.56 19.42
N PRO A 190 4.89 -5.86 19.82
CA PRO A 190 6.00 -6.35 20.64
C PRO A 190 7.35 -6.16 19.94
N LEU A 191 7.42 -6.46 18.65
CA LEU A 191 8.63 -6.24 17.85
C LEU A 191 8.95 -4.74 17.73
N ALA A 192 7.96 -3.90 17.50
CA ALA A 192 8.16 -2.45 17.39
C ALA A 192 8.68 -1.84 18.69
N ILE A 193 8.13 -2.23 19.84
CA ILE A 193 8.62 -1.77 21.15
C ILE A 193 10.07 -2.25 21.37
N TRP A 194 10.35 -3.50 21.06
CA TRP A 194 11.71 -4.02 21.18
C TRP A 194 12.72 -3.24 20.31
N LEU A 195 12.37 -2.94 19.06
CA LEU A 195 13.21 -2.14 18.17
C LEU A 195 13.45 -0.72 18.71
N ILE A 196 12.41 -0.06 19.25
CA ILE A 196 12.54 1.29 19.83
C ILE A 196 13.47 1.27 21.04
N VAL A 197 13.28 0.31 21.94
CA VAL A 197 14.06 0.23 23.18
C VAL A 197 15.50 -0.20 22.93
N SER A 198 15.73 -1.14 22.01
CA SER A 198 17.07 -1.70 21.77
C SER A 198 17.93 -0.84 20.84
N PHE A 199 17.35 -0.10 19.91
CA PHE A 199 18.07 0.63 18.87
C PHE A 199 17.69 2.12 18.79
N GLY A 200 16.70 2.57 19.57
CA GLY A 200 16.29 3.98 19.57
C GLY A 200 17.32 4.87 20.26
N PRO A 201 17.60 6.05 19.70
CA PRO A 201 18.46 7.03 20.36
C PRO A 201 17.77 7.55 21.63
N ALA A 202 18.45 7.46 22.78
CA ALA A 202 17.89 7.78 24.09
C ALA A 202 17.37 9.23 24.19
N ASP A 203 18.06 10.17 23.53
CA ASP A 203 17.78 11.61 23.63
C ASP A 203 17.09 12.20 22.40
N VAL A 204 16.54 11.35 21.51
CA VAL A 204 15.97 11.82 20.24
C VAL A 204 14.85 12.84 20.42
N TYR A 205 14.01 12.68 21.43
CA TYR A 205 12.88 13.58 21.69
C TYR A 205 13.30 14.92 22.31
N THR A 206 14.44 14.94 23.02
CA THR A 206 15.00 16.19 23.54
C THR A 206 15.74 16.96 22.46
N GLN A 207 16.43 16.27 21.57
CA GLN A 207 17.15 16.87 20.44
C GLN A 207 16.21 17.30 19.30
N SER A 208 15.08 16.63 19.14
CA SER A 208 14.11 16.88 18.07
C SER A 208 12.67 16.93 18.60
N PRO A 209 12.28 18.00 19.30
CA PRO A 209 10.95 18.12 19.92
C PRO A 209 9.78 18.01 18.94
N GLN A 210 10.01 18.31 17.63
CA GLN A 210 8.99 18.15 16.59
C GLN A 210 8.50 16.72 16.44
N LEU A 211 9.25 15.71 16.87
CA LEU A 211 8.85 14.31 16.81
C LEU A 211 7.62 14.00 17.67
N TRP A 212 7.37 14.79 18.74
CA TRP A 212 6.20 14.62 19.60
C TRP A 212 4.86 14.75 18.87
N TRP A 213 4.80 15.53 17.80
CA TRP A 213 3.60 15.69 16.99
C TRP A 213 3.72 15.05 15.59
N LEU A 214 4.94 14.92 15.05
CA LEU A 214 5.16 14.24 13.77
C LEU A 214 4.88 12.73 13.86
N LEU A 215 5.28 12.06 14.95
CA LEU A 215 5.05 10.63 15.08
C LEU A 215 3.56 10.25 15.21
N PRO A 216 2.74 10.93 16.03
CA PRO A 216 1.29 10.77 15.97
C PRO A 216 0.72 11.03 14.56
N GLY A 217 1.20 12.06 13.87
CA GLY A 217 0.84 12.36 12.49
C GLY A 217 1.18 11.23 11.51
N LEU A 218 2.34 10.59 11.66
CA LEU A 218 2.72 9.40 10.91
C LEU A 218 1.71 8.24 11.13
N GLY A 219 1.27 8.04 12.37
CA GLY A 219 0.25 7.06 12.71
C GLY A 219 -1.09 7.34 12.03
N VAL A 220 -1.54 8.60 12.06
CA VAL A 220 -2.78 9.04 11.40
C VAL A 220 -2.68 8.86 9.88
N LEU A 221 -1.59 9.32 9.26
CA LEU A 221 -1.34 9.16 7.83
C LEU A 221 -1.36 7.67 7.44
N SER A 222 -0.69 6.81 8.23
CA SER A 222 -0.66 5.36 8.01
C SER A 222 -2.04 4.72 8.13
N ALA A 223 -2.80 5.07 9.16
CA ALA A 223 -4.13 4.50 9.39
C ALA A 223 -5.12 4.89 8.30
N LEU A 224 -5.10 6.14 7.84
CA LEU A 224 -5.94 6.62 6.74
C LEU A 224 -5.54 5.97 5.41
N ALA A 225 -4.24 6.00 5.05
CA ALA A 225 -3.74 5.44 3.80
C ALA A 225 -4.01 3.94 3.72
N PHE A 226 -3.61 3.19 4.74
CA PHE A 226 -3.76 1.74 4.75
C PHE A 226 -5.22 1.31 4.90
N GLY A 227 -6.02 2.03 5.69
CA GLY A 227 -7.46 1.80 5.81
C GLY A 227 -8.19 1.99 4.47
N ALA A 228 -7.86 3.05 3.72
CA ALA A 228 -8.39 3.28 2.38
C ALA A 228 -7.93 2.19 1.39
N TYR A 229 -6.66 1.81 1.43
CA TYR A 229 -6.08 0.76 0.57
C TYR A 229 -6.76 -0.60 0.82
N MET A 230 -6.91 -1.00 2.08
CA MET A 230 -7.62 -2.23 2.45
C MET A 230 -9.11 -2.17 2.12
N GLY A 231 -9.74 -1.02 2.29
CA GLY A 231 -11.12 -0.79 1.86
C GLY A 231 -11.29 -0.99 0.36
N SER A 232 -10.39 -0.43 -0.44
CA SER A 232 -10.35 -0.58 -1.90
C SER A 232 -10.16 -2.04 -2.34
N SER A 233 -9.16 -2.74 -1.77
CA SER A 233 -8.81 -4.13 -2.13
C SER A 233 -9.98 -5.11 -1.92
N ARG A 234 -10.91 -4.79 -1.02
CA ARG A 234 -12.11 -5.60 -0.74
C ARG A 234 -13.26 -5.30 -1.69
N LEU A 235 -13.33 -4.08 -2.20
CA LEU A 235 -14.44 -3.61 -3.03
C LEU A 235 -14.17 -3.79 -4.53
N LEU A 236 -12.93 -4.01 -4.92
CA LEU A 236 -12.51 -4.15 -6.30
C LEU A 236 -12.04 -5.58 -6.61
N PRO A 237 -12.18 -6.02 -7.87
CA PRO A 237 -11.45 -7.18 -8.39
C PRO A 237 -9.94 -7.00 -8.20
N MET A 238 -9.23 -8.10 -7.96
CA MET A 238 -7.79 -8.09 -7.66
C MET A 238 -6.97 -7.44 -8.77
N GLY A 239 -7.26 -7.79 -10.02
CA GLY A 239 -6.58 -7.21 -11.18
C GLY A 239 -6.84 -5.72 -11.35
N LEU A 240 -8.09 -5.25 -11.15
CA LEU A 240 -8.41 -3.83 -11.23
C LEU A 240 -7.74 -3.04 -10.08
N PHE A 241 -7.78 -3.57 -8.86
CA PHE A 241 -7.10 -3.01 -7.71
C PHE A 241 -5.59 -2.89 -7.98
N GLY A 242 -4.97 -3.95 -8.54
CA GLY A 242 -3.57 -3.94 -8.94
C GLY A 242 -3.26 -2.82 -9.94
N ILE A 243 -4.02 -2.70 -11.04
CA ILE A 243 -3.76 -1.68 -12.06
C ILE A 243 -3.95 -0.26 -11.50
N LEU A 244 -4.94 -0.02 -10.64
CA LEU A 244 -5.14 1.26 -9.97
C LEU A 244 -3.98 1.62 -9.03
N SER A 245 -3.26 0.64 -8.51
CA SER A 245 -2.07 0.88 -7.67
C SER A 245 -0.91 1.53 -8.43
N TYR A 246 -0.91 1.56 -9.78
CA TYR A 246 0.05 2.35 -10.55
C TYR A 246 -0.12 3.88 -10.35
N LEU A 247 -1.25 4.32 -9.81
CA LEU A 247 -1.43 5.72 -9.47
C LEU A 247 -0.43 6.19 -8.40
N GLU A 248 -0.07 5.30 -7.47
CA GLU A 248 0.88 5.61 -6.40
C GLU A 248 2.28 5.96 -6.94
N PRO A 249 2.99 5.11 -7.69
CA PRO A 249 4.30 5.48 -8.25
C PRO A 249 4.23 6.66 -9.21
N MET A 250 3.10 6.87 -9.90
CA MET A 250 2.90 8.06 -10.74
C MET A 250 2.86 9.35 -9.91
N LEU A 251 2.16 9.33 -8.77
CA LEU A 251 2.12 10.46 -7.84
C LEU A 251 3.46 10.65 -7.12
N LEU A 252 4.14 9.56 -6.73
CA LEU A 252 5.48 9.61 -6.15
C LEU A 252 6.47 10.26 -7.10
N PHE A 253 6.45 9.91 -8.38
CA PHE A 253 7.26 10.56 -9.41
C PHE A 253 6.96 12.07 -9.49
N ALA A 254 5.68 12.45 -9.53
CA ALA A 254 5.30 13.86 -9.57
C ALA A 254 5.79 14.62 -8.32
N VAL A 255 5.70 14.01 -7.13
CA VAL A 255 6.21 14.60 -5.88
C VAL A 255 7.73 14.73 -5.92
N ALA A 256 8.45 13.72 -6.40
CA ALA A 256 9.91 13.73 -6.49
C ALA A 256 10.41 14.87 -7.40
N VAL A 257 9.82 15.01 -8.58
CA VAL A 257 10.23 16.04 -9.55
C VAL A 257 9.77 17.45 -9.14
N LEU A 258 8.52 17.61 -8.68
CA LEU A 258 7.94 18.94 -8.42
C LEU A 258 8.33 19.51 -7.06
N PHE A 259 8.51 18.66 -6.04
CA PHE A 259 8.70 19.11 -4.66
C PHE A 259 10.08 18.75 -4.08
N LEU A 260 10.69 17.63 -4.50
CA LEU A 260 11.97 17.19 -3.99
C LEU A 260 13.14 17.60 -4.89
N GLY A 261 12.86 18.24 -6.05
CA GLY A 261 13.88 18.76 -6.96
C GLY A 261 14.70 17.69 -7.69
N GLU A 262 14.18 16.45 -7.78
CA GLU A 262 14.86 15.40 -8.53
C GLU A 262 14.91 15.74 -10.02
N THR A 263 16.06 15.52 -10.64
CA THR A 263 16.24 15.77 -12.06
C THR A 263 15.62 14.67 -12.91
N PHE A 264 14.72 15.07 -13.79
CA PHE A 264 14.08 14.16 -14.72
C PHE A 264 15.03 13.78 -15.86
N ASN A 265 15.24 12.47 -16.06
CA ASN A 265 15.97 11.95 -17.21
C ASN A 265 15.01 11.56 -18.32
N LEU A 266 15.28 11.99 -19.55
CA LEU A 266 14.48 11.64 -20.73
C LEU A 266 14.37 10.12 -20.96
N ALA A 267 15.37 9.33 -20.55
CA ALA A 267 15.30 7.87 -20.61
C ALA A 267 14.15 7.30 -19.75
N GLN A 268 13.86 7.92 -18.60
CA GLN A 268 12.76 7.51 -17.71
C GLN A 268 11.38 7.76 -18.35
N LEU A 269 11.28 8.65 -19.33
CA LEU A 269 10.02 8.90 -20.04
C LEU A 269 9.46 7.65 -20.68
N TRP A 270 10.31 6.78 -21.24
CA TRP A 270 9.91 5.53 -21.87
C TRP A 270 9.37 4.48 -20.87
N THR A 271 9.74 4.61 -19.59
CA THR A 271 9.15 3.83 -18.50
C THR A 271 7.81 4.41 -18.06
N TYR A 272 7.77 5.70 -17.76
CA TYR A 272 6.60 6.31 -17.12
C TYR A 272 5.46 6.58 -18.10
N LEU A 273 5.73 6.95 -19.35
CA LEU A 273 4.70 7.29 -20.33
C LEU A 273 3.74 6.11 -20.62
N PRO A 274 4.21 4.86 -20.85
CA PRO A 274 3.31 3.71 -20.98
C PRO A 274 2.53 3.43 -19.69
N ILE A 275 3.12 3.64 -18.50
CA ILE A 275 2.44 3.45 -17.21
C ILE A 275 1.34 4.51 -17.03
N TRP A 276 1.62 5.78 -17.36
CA TRP A 276 0.61 6.83 -17.32
C TRP A 276 -0.55 6.55 -18.28
N LEU A 277 -0.23 6.08 -19.49
CA LEU A 277 -1.25 5.66 -20.44
C LEU A 277 -2.10 4.51 -19.89
N ALA A 278 -1.50 3.53 -19.21
CA ALA A 278 -2.23 2.45 -18.54
C ALA A 278 -3.21 2.99 -17.49
N VAL A 279 -2.79 3.93 -16.65
CA VAL A 279 -3.66 4.56 -15.62
C VAL A 279 -4.82 5.33 -16.27
N ILE A 280 -4.55 6.08 -17.34
CA ILE A 280 -5.59 6.81 -18.09
C ILE A 280 -6.61 5.84 -18.71
N LEU A 281 -6.15 4.77 -19.35
CA LEU A 281 -7.03 3.74 -19.94
C LEU A 281 -7.95 3.11 -18.89
N ILE A 282 -7.43 2.80 -17.69
CA ILE A 282 -8.22 2.28 -16.58
C ILE A 282 -9.19 3.33 -16.04
N GLY A 283 -8.78 4.59 -15.96
CA GLY A 283 -9.68 5.70 -15.58
C GLY A 283 -10.88 5.78 -16.54
N ILE A 284 -10.63 5.76 -17.85
CA ILE A 284 -11.66 5.78 -18.90
C ILE A 284 -12.57 4.55 -18.79
N ASP A 285 -12.00 3.35 -18.67
CA ASP A 285 -12.76 2.10 -18.56
C ASP A 285 -13.67 2.09 -17.33
N SER A 286 -13.13 2.50 -16.18
CA SER A 286 -13.87 2.59 -14.91
C SER A 286 -14.98 3.64 -14.97
N GLY A 287 -14.69 4.82 -15.54
CA GLY A 287 -15.67 5.89 -15.72
C GLY A 287 -16.83 5.47 -16.63
N ARG A 288 -16.54 4.81 -17.78
CA ARG A 288 -17.57 4.27 -18.69
C ARG A 288 -18.46 3.25 -17.98
N MET A 289 -17.88 2.40 -17.16
CA MET A 289 -18.63 1.38 -16.42
C MET A 289 -19.54 1.98 -15.36
N LEU A 290 -19.05 2.92 -14.56
CA LEU A 290 -19.85 3.60 -13.55
C LEU A 290 -21.03 4.37 -14.19
N HIS A 291 -20.77 5.08 -15.30
CA HIS A 291 -21.81 5.78 -16.03
C HIS A 291 -22.89 4.84 -16.59
N LYS A 292 -22.48 3.68 -17.15
CA LYS A 292 -23.41 2.67 -17.64
C LYS A 292 -24.24 2.02 -16.51
N GLN A 293 -23.66 1.88 -15.31
CA GLN A 293 -24.39 1.37 -14.15
C GLN A 293 -25.42 2.38 -13.64
N SER A 294 -25.05 3.65 -13.51
CA SER A 294 -25.95 4.73 -13.08
C SER A 294 -27.18 4.84 -13.98
N ARG A 295 -27.02 4.67 -15.31
CA ARG A 295 -28.15 4.67 -16.27
C ARG A 295 -29.06 3.44 -16.20
N ARG A 296 -28.67 2.36 -15.53
CA ARG A 296 -29.49 1.15 -15.36
C ARG A 296 -30.26 1.13 -14.05
N THR A 297 -29.96 2.05 -13.14
CA THR A 297 -30.61 2.20 -11.83
C THR A 297 -31.62 3.35 -11.81
N LEU A 298 -31.69 4.14 -12.88
CA LEU A 298 -32.72 5.11 -13.21
C LEU A 298 -33.71 4.49 -14.20
#